data_df3a176160bc82d984991524bce4ed92
#
_entry.id   df3a176160bc82d984991524bce4ed92
#
_cell.length_a   1.000
_cell.length_b   1.000
_cell.length_c   1.000
_cell.angle_alpha   90.00
_cell.angle_beta   90.00
_cell.angle_gamma   90.00
#
_symmetry.space_group_name_H-M   'P 1'
#
loop_
_entity.id
_entity.type
_entity.pdbx_description
1 polymer ?
#
loop_
_entity_poly.entity_id
_entity_poly.type
_entity_poly.pdbx_seq_one_letter_code
_entity_poly.pdbx_strand_id
1 'polypeptide(L)'
;MKNKIKIGVLTLLCIFAISCGNGGQSGKVLFESSDKKIKVYESEVNNELEKGLFSNGLTEKDLTPEQITQMKQSIIKNIAINRAIALKGKEQKLNKDKKYTESQNILQEQLLANLAIFNELNDKAKISDQDAKNIYDANAANFTRQEDSVRLQLIVFNTSDSAKANQVLKEAVANPANFTAYAQKYNASIQGVAENGETQEIPLSQLESRFGPLNEAIKNVAAGQIVNSVVTVGNDLYIVKVLEKNAKGLIPFEKVKEAIKTQLRNQKRQAEQQKFIKSITDEYKLSNIDEAIKNIK
;
A
#
# COMPACT_ATOMS: atom_id res chain seq x y z
N MET A 1 -15.91 -4.80 -1.10
CA MET A 1 -14.71 -4.27 -0.43
C MET A 1 -13.63 -4.09 -1.48
N LYS A 2 -13.42 -2.89 -2.00
CA LYS A 2 -12.06 -2.57 -2.42
C LYS A 2 -11.31 -2.40 -1.11
N ASN A 3 -10.68 -3.46 -0.62
CA ASN A 3 -9.66 -3.32 0.40
C ASN A 3 -8.66 -2.34 -0.19
N LYS A 4 -8.76 -1.07 0.19
CA LYS A 4 -7.61 -0.18 0.10
C LYS A 4 -6.60 -0.82 1.03
N ILE A 5 -5.72 -1.64 0.44
CA ILE A 5 -4.57 -2.18 1.13
C ILE A 5 -3.96 -0.98 1.82
N LYS A 6 -3.95 -1.01 3.17
CA LYS A 6 -3.17 -0.04 3.92
C LYS A 6 -1.76 -0.24 3.43
N ILE A 7 -1.33 0.60 2.51
CA ILE A 7 0.08 0.81 2.25
C ILE A 7 0.54 1.58 3.50
N GLY A 8 0.68 0.85 4.61
CA GLY A 8 1.54 1.31 5.69
C GLY A 8 2.84 1.60 4.98
N VAL A 9 3.45 2.74 5.28
CA VAL A 9 4.67 3.27 4.68
C VAL A 9 5.45 2.12 4.07
N LEU A 10 5.31 1.98 2.73
CA LEU A 10 6.05 0.99 1.98
C LEU A 10 7.50 1.39 2.21
N THR A 11 8.13 0.74 3.17
CA THR A 11 9.58 0.81 3.30
C THR A 11 10.08 0.13 2.04
N LEU A 12 10.09 0.90 0.96
CA LEU A 12 10.78 0.54 -0.26
C LEU A 12 12.24 0.40 0.19
N LEU A 13 12.63 -0.82 0.54
CA LEU A 13 14.04 -1.20 0.58
C LEU A 13 14.52 -1.06 -0.86
N CYS A 14 14.85 0.18 -1.23
CA CYS A 14 15.53 0.47 -2.47
C CYS A 14 16.89 -0.21 -2.39
N ILE A 15 16.97 -1.43 -2.91
CA ILE A 15 18.25 -2.06 -3.21
C ILE A 15 18.86 -1.21 -4.30
N PHE A 16 19.88 -0.44 -3.92
CA PHE A 16 20.59 0.49 -4.78
C PHE A 16 21.21 -0.26 -5.95
N ALA A 17 20.58 -0.22 -7.11
CA ALA A 17 21.28 -0.51 -8.35
C ALA A 17 22.12 0.72 -8.69
N ILE A 18 23.38 0.73 -8.28
CA ILE A 18 24.38 1.66 -8.81
C ILE A 18 24.71 1.19 -10.23
N SER A 19 23.89 1.60 -11.19
CA SER A 19 24.23 1.47 -12.59
C SER A 19 25.35 2.49 -12.91
N CYS A 20 26.58 2.07 -12.80
CA CYS A 20 27.70 2.76 -13.45
C CYS A 20 27.80 2.32 -14.91
N GLY A 21 26.84 2.75 -15.74
CA GLY A 21 26.85 2.51 -17.17
C GLY A 21 25.58 3.05 -17.82
N ASN A 22 25.71 3.70 -18.98
CA ASN A 22 24.60 4.31 -19.73
C ASN A 22 23.53 3.32 -20.26
N GLY A 23 23.50 2.08 -19.79
CA GLY A 23 22.73 1.00 -20.38
C GLY A 23 21.26 0.84 -19.89
N GLY A 24 20.80 1.60 -18.91
CA GLY A 24 19.45 1.41 -18.34
C GLY A 24 18.58 2.66 -18.34
N GLN A 25 19.10 3.78 -18.83
CA GLN A 25 18.43 5.07 -18.82
C GLN A 25 17.79 5.32 -20.18
N SER A 26 16.50 5.04 -20.29
CA SER A 26 15.76 5.24 -21.55
C SER A 26 14.38 5.85 -21.27
N GLY A 27 13.81 6.42 -22.34
CA GLY A 27 12.50 7.04 -22.26
C GLY A 27 12.53 8.51 -21.84
N LYS A 28 11.38 9.03 -21.46
CA LYS A 28 11.16 10.43 -21.09
C LYS A 28 11.90 10.77 -19.80
N VAL A 29 12.52 11.94 -19.75
CA VAL A 29 13.03 12.52 -18.49
C VAL A 29 11.84 13.02 -17.68
N LEU A 30 11.64 12.44 -16.49
CA LEU A 30 10.55 12.79 -15.57
C LEU A 30 10.97 13.85 -14.56
N PHE A 31 12.27 13.93 -14.26
CA PHE A 31 12.84 14.95 -13.38
C PHE A 31 14.26 15.31 -13.86
N GLU A 32 14.59 16.58 -13.82
CA GLU A 32 15.94 17.10 -14.02
C GLU A 32 16.21 18.20 -12.97
N SER A 33 17.35 18.12 -12.28
CA SER A 33 17.76 19.16 -11.35
C SER A 33 18.08 20.46 -12.08
N SER A 34 17.96 21.61 -11.39
CA SER A 34 18.22 22.93 -11.98
C SER A 34 19.65 23.10 -12.51
N ASP A 35 20.62 22.41 -11.92
CA ASP A 35 22.02 22.36 -12.39
C ASP A 35 22.29 21.25 -13.41
N LYS A 36 21.25 20.53 -13.86
CA LYS A 36 21.27 19.45 -14.86
C LYS A 36 22.16 18.24 -14.52
N LYS A 37 22.64 18.13 -13.28
CA LYS A 37 23.49 17.02 -12.86
C LYS A 37 22.72 15.74 -12.55
N ILE A 38 21.44 15.86 -12.22
CA ILE A 38 20.59 14.74 -11.82
C ILE A 38 19.40 14.67 -12.75
N LYS A 39 19.21 13.53 -13.38
CA LYS A 39 18.04 13.22 -14.21
C LYS A 39 17.40 11.94 -13.69
N VAL A 40 16.08 11.81 -13.78
CA VAL A 40 15.34 10.59 -13.52
C VAL A 40 14.53 10.25 -14.75
N TYR A 41 14.68 9.02 -15.24
CA TYR A 41 14.06 8.56 -16.47
C TYR A 41 12.84 7.68 -16.18
N GLU A 42 11.90 7.68 -17.12
CA GLU A 42 10.65 6.92 -17.02
C GLU A 42 10.91 5.41 -16.86
N SER A 43 11.88 4.86 -17.59
CA SER A 43 12.25 3.44 -17.46
C SER A 43 12.68 3.05 -16.06
N GLU A 44 13.40 3.93 -15.35
CA GLU A 44 13.85 3.68 -13.98
C GLU A 44 12.67 3.67 -13.01
N VAL A 45 11.75 4.63 -13.18
CA VAL A 45 10.57 4.73 -12.33
C VAL A 45 9.64 3.53 -12.53
N ASN A 46 9.43 3.10 -13.77
CA ASN A 46 8.59 1.94 -14.07
C ASN A 46 9.23 0.65 -13.54
N ASN A 47 10.54 0.47 -13.67
CA ASN A 47 11.27 -0.68 -13.14
C ASN A 47 11.17 -0.75 -11.59
N GLU A 48 11.37 0.37 -10.89
CA GLU A 48 11.24 0.41 -9.43
C GLU A 48 9.78 0.21 -8.97
N LEU A 49 8.81 0.73 -9.73
CA LEU A 49 7.39 0.47 -9.47
C LEU A 49 7.07 -1.03 -9.61
N GLU A 50 7.49 -1.67 -10.69
CA GLU A 50 7.29 -3.09 -10.94
C GLU A 50 7.89 -3.95 -9.83
N LYS A 51 9.13 -3.68 -9.43
CA LYS A 51 9.80 -4.37 -8.31
C LYS A 51 9.05 -4.17 -6.99
N GLY A 52 8.63 -2.94 -6.72
CA GLY A 52 7.88 -2.61 -5.51
C GLY A 52 6.53 -3.33 -5.44
N LEU A 53 5.81 -3.36 -6.54
CA LEU A 53 4.54 -4.10 -6.66
C LEU A 53 4.78 -5.59 -6.49
N PHE A 54 5.75 -6.16 -7.21
CA PHE A 54 6.10 -7.57 -7.09
C PHE A 54 6.46 -7.96 -5.66
N SER A 55 7.32 -7.19 -4.98
CA SER A 55 7.74 -7.48 -3.61
C SER A 55 6.56 -7.55 -2.62
N ASN A 56 5.49 -6.80 -2.90
CA ASN A 56 4.27 -6.79 -2.10
C ASN A 56 3.17 -7.72 -2.62
N GLY A 57 3.44 -8.50 -3.65
CA GLY A 57 2.45 -9.40 -4.26
C GLY A 57 1.31 -8.66 -4.97
N LEU A 58 1.55 -7.42 -5.37
CA LEU A 58 0.60 -6.54 -6.05
C LEU A 58 0.88 -6.48 -7.54
N THR A 59 -0.12 -6.01 -8.27
CA THR A 59 -0.04 -5.57 -9.66
C THR A 59 -0.64 -4.16 -9.76
N GLU A 60 -0.45 -3.46 -10.86
CA GLU A 60 -1.08 -2.14 -11.07
C GLU A 60 -2.62 -2.21 -11.00
N LYS A 61 -3.22 -3.36 -11.32
CA LYS A 61 -4.68 -3.57 -11.25
C LYS A 61 -5.22 -3.58 -9.82
N ASP A 62 -4.38 -3.84 -8.85
CA ASP A 62 -4.74 -3.87 -7.42
C ASP A 62 -4.78 -2.43 -6.82
N LEU A 63 -4.36 -1.42 -7.59
CA LEU A 63 -4.22 -0.03 -7.15
C LEU A 63 -5.11 0.92 -7.97
N THR A 64 -5.43 2.08 -7.36
CA THR A 64 -6.07 3.17 -8.11
C THR A 64 -5.03 3.98 -8.90
N PRO A 65 -5.44 4.70 -9.97
CA PRO A 65 -4.55 5.59 -10.71
C PRO A 65 -3.84 6.62 -9.83
N GLU A 66 -4.53 7.12 -8.79
CA GLU A 66 -3.97 8.07 -7.82
C GLU A 66 -2.87 7.42 -6.97
N GLN A 67 -3.08 6.18 -6.52
CA GLN A 67 -2.08 5.42 -5.76
C GLN A 67 -0.83 5.15 -6.60
N ILE A 68 -1.00 4.74 -7.86
CA ILE A 68 0.11 4.55 -8.81
C ILE A 68 0.87 5.86 -9.00
N THR A 69 0.16 6.97 -9.17
CA THR A 69 0.76 8.30 -9.32
C THR A 69 1.58 8.69 -8.09
N GLN A 70 1.03 8.52 -6.89
CA GLN A 70 1.74 8.81 -5.64
C GLN A 70 2.99 7.93 -5.47
N MET A 71 2.90 6.64 -5.82
CA MET A 71 4.07 5.75 -5.81
C MET A 71 5.15 6.23 -6.79
N LYS A 72 4.79 6.57 -8.03
CA LYS A 72 5.73 7.10 -9.02
C LYS A 72 6.39 8.40 -8.54
N GLN A 73 5.63 9.32 -7.95
CA GLN A 73 6.18 10.55 -7.37
C GLN A 73 7.20 10.27 -6.27
N SER A 74 6.89 9.34 -5.37
CA SER A 74 7.80 8.91 -4.29
C SER A 74 9.07 8.27 -4.85
N ILE A 75 8.95 7.43 -5.87
CA ILE A 75 10.09 6.78 -6.54
C ILE A 75 10.98 7.83 -7.20
N ILE A 76 10.42 8.79 -7.93
CA ILE A 76 11.19 9.90 -8.56
C ILE A 76 12.00 10.65 -7.50
N LYS A 77 11.34 11.03 -6.41
CA LYS A 77 11.99 11.75 -5.29
C LYS A 77 13.14 10.93 -4.70
N ASN A 78 12.91 9.65 -4.44
CA ASN A 78 13.92 8.77 -3.86
C ASN A 78 15.12 8.58 -4.79
N ILE A 79 14.90 8.33 -6.09
CA ILE A 79 15.98 8.20 -7.07
C ILE A 79 16.80 9.49 -7.13
N ALA A 80 16.14 10.66 -7.20
CA ALA A 80 16.82 11.94 -7.28
C ALA A 80 17.67 12.22 -6.04
N ILE A 81 17.13 12.01 -4.84
CA ILE A 81 17.86 12.20 -3.57
C ILE A 81 19.03 11.23 -3.49
N ASN A 82 18.83 9.96 -3.81
CA ASN A 82 19.91 8.96 -3.76
C ASN A 82 21.04 9.28 -4.74
N ARG A 83 20.72 9.80 -5.93
CA ARG A 83 21.73 10.28 -6.87
C ARG A 83 22.53 11.47 -6.33
N ALA A 84 21.86 12.43 -5.68
CA ALA A 84 22.53 13.56 -5.04
C ALA A 84 23.51 13.08 -3.95
N ILE A 85 23.06 12.16 -3.10
CA ILE A 85 23.90 11.56 -2.04
C ILE A 85 25.07 10.79 -2.67
N ALA A 86 24.84 10.01 -3.72
CA ALA A 86 25.89 9.27 -4.42
C ALA A 86 26.93 10.20 -5.08
N LEU A 87 26.50 11.32 -5.66
CA LEU A 87 27.43 12.33 -6.16
C LEU A 87 28.30 12.89 -5.05
N LYS A 88 27.71 13.18 -3.89
CA LYS A 88 28.47 13.63 -2.70
C LYS A 88 29.46 12.59 -2.22
N GLY A 89 29.07 11.32 -2.20
CA GLY A 89 29.97 10.21 -1.89
C GLY A 89 31.16 10.10 -2.86
N LYS A 90 30.92 10.34 -4.16
CA LYS A 90 32.01 10.37 -5.17
C LYS A 90 32.97 11.55 -4.95
N GLU A 91 32.45 12.74 -4.62
CA GLU A 91 33.30 13.90 -4.26
C GLU A 91 34.22 13.57 -3.07
N GLN A 92 33.72 12.84 -2.10
CA GLN A 92 34.45 12.35 -0.93
C GLN A 92 35.35 11.13 -1.26
N LYS A 93 35.40 10.68 -2.50
CA LYS A 93 36.18 9.51 -2.96
C LYS A 93 35.77 8.18 -2.29
N LEU A 94 34.57 8.09 -1.70
CA LEU A 94 34.08 6.87 -1.03
C LEU A 94 33.95 5.69 -2.03
N ASN A 95 33.77 5.96 -3.31
CA ASN A 95 33.79 4.94 -4.35
C ASN A 95 35.16 4.25 -4.57
N LYS A 96 36.23 4.74 -3.90
CA LYS A 96 37.56 4.11 -3.85
C LYS A 96 37.83 3.42 -2.51
N ASP A 97 36.92 3.52 -1.57
CA ASP A 97 37.02 2.86 -0.27
C ASP A 97 36.93 1.33 -0.42
N LYS A 98 37.73 0.61 0.36
CA LYS A 98 37.76 -0.85 0.35
C LYS A 98 36.38 -1.45 0.63
N LYS A 99 35.63 -0.87 1.61
CA LYS A 99 34.27 -1.32 1.94
C LYS A 99 33.30 -1.18 0.74
N TYR A 100 33.43 -0.09 -0.05
CA TYR A 100 32.63 0.10 -1.24
C TYR A 100 32.93 -0.99 -2.28
N THR A 101 34.20 -1.23 -2.57
CA THR A 101 34.63 -2.22 -3.59
C THR A 101 34.28 -3.65 -3.17
N GLU A 102 34.46 -4.00 -1.90
CA GLU A 102 34.06 -5.32 -1.36
C GLU A 102 32.55 -5.52 -1.40
N SER A 103 31.76 -4.49 -1.10
CA SER A 103 30.29 -4.57 -1.13
C SER A 103 29.73 -4.60 -2.54
N GLN A 104 30.43 -4.09 -3.53
CA GLN A 104 29.94 -3.98 -4.90
C GLN A 104 29.60 -5.35 -5.51
N ASN A 105 30.47 -6.33 -5.35
CA ASN A 105 30.25 -7.69 -5.86
C ASN A 105 29.02 -8.35 -5.20
N ILE A 106 28.93 -8.24 -3.87
CA ILE A 106 27.78 -8.76 -3.10
C ILE A 106 26.46 -8.14 -3.58
N LEU A 107 26.45 -6.82 -3.80
CA LEU A 107 25.26 -6.12 -4.31
C LEU A 107 24.88 -6.55 -5.73
N GLN A 108 25.87 -6.80 -6.59
CA GLN A 108 25.62 -7.32 -7.95
C GLN A 108 25.05 -8.75 -7.91
N GLU A 109 25.58 -9.62 -7.07
CA GLU A 109 25.07 -10.97 -6.87
C GLU A 109 23.63 -10.94 -6.30
N GLN A 110 23.36 -10.09 -5.31
CA GLN A 110 22.01 -9.91 -4.77
C GLN A 110 21.02 -9.42 -5.83
N LEU A 111 21.43 -8.47 -6.67
CA LEU A 111 20.60 -7.98 -7.76
C LEU A 111 20.27 -9.11 -8.75
N LEU A 112 21.28 -9.90 -9.13
CA LEU A 112 21.09 -11.02 -10.05
C LEU A 112 20.18 -12.10 -9.44
N ALA A 113 20.38 -12.44 -8.16
CA ALA A 113 19.53 -13.38 -7.44
C ALA A 113 18.07 -12.90 -7.36
N ASN A 114 17.85 -11.62 -7.05
CA ASN A 114 16.51 -11.03 -7.03
C ASN A 114 15.84 -11.07 -8.41
N LEU A 115 16.58 -10.79 -9.48
CA LEU A 115 16.07 -10.89 -10.85
C LEU A 115 15.74 -12.33 -11.24
N ALA A 116 16.54 -13.31 -10.82
CA ALA A 116 16.27 -14.72 -11.05
C ALA A 116 14.98 -15.18 -10.34
N ILE A 117 14.81 -14.78 -9.09
CA ILE A 117 13.56 -15.02 -8.32
C ILE A 117 12.37 -14.34 -9.00
N PHE A 118 12.51 -13.07 -9.39
CA PHE A 118 11.47 -12.33 -10.07
C PHE A 118 11.02 -13.05 -11.35
N ASN A 119 11.95 -13.38 -12.23
CA ASN A 119 11.66 -14.06 -13.50
C ASN A 119 11.01 -15.43 -13.28
N GLU A 120 11.50 -16.20 -12.30
CA GLU A 120 10.96 -17.51 -11.99
C GLU A 120 9.51 -17.44 -11.47
N LEU A 121 9.20 -16.44 -10.64
CA LEU A 121 7.89 -16.34 -9.98
C LEU A 121 6.86 -15.56 -10.78
N ASN A 122 7.27 -14.64 -11.66
CA ASN A 122 6.37 -13.73 -12.35
C ASN A 122 5.30 -14.46 -13.16
N ASP A 123 5.68 -15.53 -13.85
CA ASP A 123 4.74 -16.34 -14.64
C ASP A 123 4.04 -17.42 -13.81
N LYS A 124 4.73 -18.00 -12.83
CA LYS A 124 4.21 -19.11 -12.03
C LYS A 124 3.18 -18.69 -10.99
N ALA A 125 3.16 -17.42 -10.57
CA ALA A 125 2.23 -16.91 -9.57
C ALA A 125 0.96 -16.25 -10.14
N LYS A 126 0.68 -16.40 -11.41
CA LYS A 126 -0.56 -15.89 -12.02
C LYS A 126 -1.78 -16.60 -11.44
N ILE A 127 -2.81 -15.81 -11.13
CA ILE A 127 -4.10 -16.24 -10.60
C ILE A 127 -5.19 -15.79 -11.55
N SER A 128 -6.03 -16.72 -12.00
CA SER A 128 -7.18 -16.43 -12.84
C SER A 128 -8.37 -15.97 -12.00
N ASP A 129 -9.37 -15.37 -12.64
CA ASP A 129 -10.66 -15.06 -12.00
C ASP A 129 -11.40 -16.34 -11.58
N GLN A 130 -11.21 -17.44 -12.32
CA GLN A 130 -11.78 -18.74 -11.97
C GLN A 130 -11.16 -19.32 -10.69
N ASP A 131 -9.84 -19.19 -10.48
CA ASP A 131 -9.20 -19.61 -9.23
C ASP A 131 -9.79 -18.86 -8.03
N ALA A 132 -9.97 -17.54 -8.17
CA ALA A 132 -10.58 -16.72 -7.14
C ALA A 132 -12.05 -17.10 -6.90
N LYS A 133 -12.80 -17.39 -7.97
CA LYS A 133 -14.20 -17.82 -7.88
C LYS A 133 -14.35 -19.15 -7.16
N ASN A 134 -13.49 -20.11 -7.46
CA ASN A 134 -13.47 -21.42 -6.79
C ASN A 134 -13.25 -21.28 -5.27
N ILE A 135 -12.33 -20.41 -4.86
CA ILE A 135 -12.08 -20.13 -3.42
C ILE A 135 -13.29 -19.45 -2.78
N TYR A 136 -13.90 -18.48 -3.47
CA TYR A 136 -15.08 -17.79 -2.99
C TYR A 136 -16.25 -18.76 -2.77
N ASP A 137 -16.53 -19.63 -3.74
CA ASP A 137 -17.64 -20.59 -3.68
C ASP A 137 -17.40 -21.67 -2.60
N ALA A 138 -16.18 -22.17 -2.50
CA ALA A 138 -15.80 -23.18 -1.51
C ALA A 138 -15.80 -22.62 -0.07
N ASN A 139 -15.72 -21.30 0.13
CA ASN A 139 -15.61 -20.67 1.43
C ASN A 139 -16.66 -19.57 1.64
N ALA A 140 -17.88 -19.75 1.13
CA ALA A 140 -18.95 -18.75 1.17
C ALA A 140 -19.21 -18.17 2.58
N ALA A 141 -19.05 -18.98 3.64
CA ALA A 141 -19.21 -18.55 5.01
C ALA A 141 -18.22 -17.41 5.40
N ASN A 142 -17.00 -17.46 4.89
CA ASN A 142 -15.98 -16.42 5.15
C ASN A 142 -16.27 -15.09 4.44
N PHE A 143 -17.14 -15.12 3.44
CA PHE A 143 -17.58 -13.97 2.67
C PHE A 143 -19.02 -13.55 3.01
N THR A 144 -19.54 -14.02 4.15
CA THR A 144 -20.89 -13.69 4.60
C THR A 144 -20.83 -12.73 5.78
N ARG A 145 -21.45 -11.54 5.62
CA ARG A 145 -21.69 -10.61 6.72
C ARG A 145 -22.73 -11.19 7.67
N GLN A 146 -22.41 -11.23 8.95
CA GLN A 146 -23.33 -11.75 9.97
C GLN A 146 -24.44 -10.76 10.33
N GLU A 147 -24.22 -9.47 10.07
CA GLU A 147 -25.13 -8.36 10.33
C GLU A 147 -24.89 -7.22 9.32
N ASP A 148 -25.80 -6.24 9.34
CA ASP A 148 -25.63 -5.02 8.57
C ASP A 148 -24.41 -4.23 9.05
N SER A 149 -23.75 -3.53 8.13
CA SER A 149 -22.52 -2.79 8.41
C SER A 149 -22.44 -1.51 7.60
N VAL A 150 -21.58 -0.61 8.07
CA VAL A 150 -21.34 0.67 7.39
C VAL A 150 -19.85 0.95 7.24
N ARG A 151 -19.51 1.74 6.24
CA ARG A 151 -18.23 2.46 6.15
C ARG A 151 -18.50 3.94 6.21
N LEU A 152 -17.75 4.62 7.06
CA LEU A 152 -17.88 6.03 7.29
C LEU A 152 -16.59 6.76 6.90
N GLN A 153 -16.72 8.05 6.64
CA GLN A 153 -15.59 8.96 6.61
C GLN A 153 -15.86 10.05 7.64
N LEU A 154 -14.89 10.31 8.50
CA LEU A 154 -15.04 11.12 9.71
C LEU A 154 -14.09 12.30 9.69
N ILE A 155 -14.61 13.47 10.15
CA ILE A 155 -13.79 14.60 10.58
C ILE A 155 -14.10 14.80 12.06
N VAL A 156 -13.07 14.83 12.91
CA VAL A 156 -13.24 14.84 14.37
C VAL A 156 -12.65 16.10 14.96
N PHE A 157 -13.40 16.73 15.83
CA PHE A 157 -13.01 17.90 16.61
C PHE A 157 -13.27 17.65 18.08
N ASN A 158 -12.60 18.40 18.95
CA ASN A 158 -12.98 18.45 20.36
C ASN A 158 -14.22 19.32 20.55
N THR A 159 -14.99 19.10 21.62
CA THR A 159 -16.19 19.90 21.94
C THR A 159 -15.90 21.39 22.13
N SER A 160 -14.68 21.78 22.52
CA SER A 160 -14.22 23.17 22.57
C SER A 160 -14.22 23.87 21.19
N ASP A 161 -14.13 23.11 20.11
CA ASP A 161 -14.03 23.60 18.73
C ASP A 161 -15.36 23.61 17.98
N SER A 162 -16.49 23.67 18.71
CA SER A 162 -17.84 23.56 18.15
C SER A 162 -18.13 24.56 17.02
N ALA A 163 -17.69 25.83 17.15
CA ALA A 163 -17.87 26.83 16.10
C ALA A 163 -17.13 26.43 14.82
N LYS A 164 -15.90 25.89 14.94
CA LYS A 164 -15.10 25.41 13.82
C LYS A 164 -15.69 24.18 13.17
N ALA A 165 -16.15 23.20 13.96
CA ALA A 165 -16.82 22.01 13.46
C ALA A 165 -18.06 22.36 12.63
N ASN A 166 -18.89 23.28 13.11
CA ASN A 166 -20.08 23.74 12.36
C ASN A 166 -19.71 24.49 11.07
N GLN A 167 -18.64 25.28 11.07
CA GLN A 167 -18.14 25.92 9.85
C GLN A 167 -17.69 24.87 8.82
N VAL A 168 -16.86 23.89 9.24
CA VAL A 168 -16.34 22.83 8.36
C VAL A 168 -17.48 21.94 7.84
N LEU A 169 -18.50 21.67 8.65
CA LEU A 169 -19.69 20.94 8.19
C LEU A 169 -20.37 21.70 7.03
N LYS A 170 -20.60 23.00 7.16
CA LYS A 170 -21.21 23.81 6.09
C LYS A 170 -20.39 23.78 4.80
N GLU A 171 -19.06 23.91 4.93
CA GLU A 171 -18.13 23.84 3.80
C GLU A 171 -18.13 22.45 3.14
N ALA A 172 -18.13 21.36 3.94
CA ALA A 172 -18.14 19.99 3.46
C ALA A 172 -19.46 19.62 2.77
N VAL A 173 -20.59 20.10 3.27
CA VAL A 173 -21.91 19.90 2.64
C VAL A 173 -21.99 20.67 1.32
N ALA A 174 -21.47 21.91 1.29
CA ALA A 174 -21.43 22.72 0.07
C ALA A 174 -20.49 22.12 -1.01
N ASN A 175 -19.40 21.48 -0.60
CA ASN A 175 -18.45 20.83 -1.51
C ASN A 175 -18.01 19.45 -0.97
N PRO A 176 -18.79 18.39 -1.18
CA PRO A 176 -18.52 17.04 -0.68
C PRO A 176 -17.21 16.42 -1.19
N ALA A 177 -16.66 16.90 -2.31
CA ALA A 177 -15.39 16.43 -2.86
C ALA A 177 -14.20 16.78 -1.95
N ASN A 178 -14.30 17.87 -1.18
CA ASN A 178 -13.25 18.32 -0.27
C ASN A 178 -13.25 17.60 1.08
N PHE A 179 -14.18 16.69 1.34
CA PHE A 179 -14.29 16.00 2.64
C PHE A 179 -12.98 15.31 3.04
N THR A 180 -12.33 14.64 2.10
CA THR A 180 -11.02 13.99 2.33
C THR A 180 -9.94 14.99 2.75
N ALA A 181 -9.89 16.16 2.10
CA ALA A 181 -8.90 17.19 2.45
C ALA A 181 -9.15 17.77 3.85
N TYR A 182 -10.42 17.95 4.23
CA TYR A 182 -10.76 18.36 5.59
C TYR A 182 -10.40 17.28 6.62
N ALA A 183 -10.67 16.02 6.33
CA ALA A 183 -10.28 14.92 7.23
C ALA A 183 -8.76 14.89 7.45
N GLN A 184 -7.97 14.99 6.40
CA GLN A 184 -6.51 15.04 6.48
C GLN A 184 -6.00 16.28 7.25
N LYS A 185 -6.70 17.39 7.14
CA LYS A 185 -6.31 18.65 7.79
C LYS A 185 -6.62 18.70 9.28
N TYR A 186 -7.74 18.12 9.69
CA TYR A 186 -8.27 18.32 11.04
C TYR A 186 -8.19 17.08 11.92
N ASN A 187 -8.14 15.87 11.35
CA ASN A 187 -8.00 14.66 12.16
C ASN A 187 -6.59 14.54 12.73
N ALA A 188 -6.51 14.39 14.05
CA ALA A 188 -5.35 13.75 14.67
C ALA A 188 -5.35 12.24 14.32
N SER A 189 -4.24 11.54 14.63
CA SER A 189 -4.19 10.08 14.47
C SER A 189 -5.25 9.41 15.36
N ILE A 190 -6.26 8.80 14.72
CA ILE A 190 -7.38 8.15 15.40
C ILE A 190 -7.27 6.64 15.14
N GLN A 191 -7.31 5.84 16.22
CA GLN A 191 -7.25 4.39 16.08
C GLN A 191 -8.42 3.86 15.23
N GLY A 192 -8.11 3.09 14.19
CA GLY A 192 -9.11 2.49 13.31
C GLY A 192 -9.64 3.40 12.20
N VAL A 193 -9.16 4.64 12.13
CA VAL A 193 -9.49 5.61 11.09
C VAL A 193 -8.24 5.89 10.27
N ALA A 194 -8.36 5.86 8.94
CA ALA A 194 -7.26 6.20 8.05
C ALA A 194 -7.00 7.73 8.05
N GLU A 195 -5.83 8.17 7.59
CA GLU A 195 -5.46 9.60 7.50
C GLU A 195 -6.48 10.43 6.71
N ASN A 196 -7.14 9.84 5.72
CA ASN A 196 -8.21 10.46 4.95
C ASN A 196 -9.59 10.43 5.65
N GLY A 197 -9.64 10.01 6.90
CA GLY A 197 -10.86 9.90 7.71
C GLY A 197 -11.69 8.64 7.48
N GLU A 198 -11.31 7.75 6.56
CA GLU A 198 -12.10 6.53 6.28
C GLU A 198 -11.95 5.48 7.39
N THR A 199 -13.08 4.91 7.82
CA THR A 199 -13.12 3.77 8.73
C THR A 199 -12.99 2.46 7.96
N GLN A 200 -12.67 1.38 8.68
CA GLN A 200 -12.98 0.03 8.22
C GLN A 200 -14.51 -0.15 8.17
N GLU A 201 -14.95 -1.27 7.59
CA GLU A 201 -16.35 -1.68 7.68
C GLU A 201 -16.69 -1.97 9.15
N ILE A 202 -17.72 -1.30 9.68
CA ILE A 202 -18.14 -1.36 11.08
C ILE A 202 -19.50 -2.05 11.14
N PRO A 203 -19.66 -3.18 11.87
CA PRO A 203 -20.95 -3.76 12.17
C PRO A 203 -21.85 -2.76 12.91
N LEU A 204 -23.15 -2.72 12.58
CA LEU A 204 -24.06 -1.76 13.21
C LEU A 204 -24.18 -1.96 14.72
N SER A 205 -24.15 -3.20 15.21
CA SER A 205 -24.15 -3.50 16.65
C SER A 205 -22.93 -2.92 17.36
N GLN A 206 -21.75 -2.95 16.70
CA GLN A 206 -20.54 -2.33 17.25
C GLN A 206 -20.61 -0.80 17.21
N LEU A 207 -21.16 -0.23 16.14
CA LEU A 207 -21.35 1.22 16.05
C LEU A 207 -22.33 1.70 17.13
N GLU A 208 -23.43 1.01 17.33
CA GLU A 208 -24.43 1.31 18.35
C GLU A 208 -23.84 1.24 19.76
N SER A 209 -23.12 0.17 20.09
CA SER A 209 -22.58 -0.04 21.43
C SER A 209 -21.50 0.97 21.82
N ARG A 210 -20.69 1.45 20.86
CA ARG A 210 -19.56 2.36 21.12
C ARG A 210 -19.87 3.81 20.80
N PHE A 211 -20.70 4.05 19.79
CA PHE A 211 -20.96 5.36 19.19
C PHE A 211 -22.46 5.49 18.86
N GLY A 212 -23.35 5.20 19.82
CA GLY A 212 -24.79 5.22 19.63
C GLY A 212 -25.32 6.48 18.91
N PRO A 213 -24.91 7.71 19.27
CA PRO A 213 -25.32 8.91 18.56
C PRO A 213 -24.93 8.92 17.07
N LEU A 214 -23.78 8.33 16.69
CA LEU A 214 -23.41 8.19 15.28
C LEU A 214 -24.32 7.21 14.55
N ASN A 215 -24.66 6.07 15.21
CA ASN A 215 -25.58 5.08 14.65
C ASN A 215 -26.95 5.70 14.36
N GLU A 216 -27.49 6.48 15.31
CA GLU A 216 -28.76 7.20 15.11
C GLU A 216 -28.68 8.20 13.96
N ALA A 217 -27.61 9.01 13.93
CA ALA A 217 -27.44 10.06 12.92
C ALA A 217 -27.37 9.55 11.48
N ILE A 218 -26.86 8.35 11.27
CA ILE A 218 -26.71 7.77 9.92
C ILE A 218 -27.91 6.95 9.45
N LYS A 219 -28.89 6.63 10.33
CA LYS A 219 -30.01 5.73 10.00
C LYS A 219 -30.68 6.08 8.67
N ASN A 220 -31.02 7.35 8.48
CA ASN A 220 -31.76 7.86 7.31
C ASN A 220 -30.88 8.55 6.28
N VAL A 221 -29.55 8.43 6.39
CA VAL A 221 -28.60 9.06 5.46
C VAL A 221 -28.16 8.03 4.43
N ALA A 222 -28.34 8.35 3.16
CA ALA A 222 -27.95 7.46 2.06
C ALA A 222 -26.40 7.35 1.94
N ALA A 223 -25.92 6.25 1.33
CA ALA A 223 -24.52 6.10 0.96
C ALA A 223 -24.10 7.26 0.04
N GLY A 224 -22.92 7.81 0.26
CA GLY A 224 -22.37 9.00 -0.41
C GLY A 224 -22.75 10.34 0.24
N GLN A 225 -23.71 10.38 1.14
CA GLN A 225 -24.22 11.62 1.76
C GLN A 225 -23.51 11.95 3.07
N ILE A 226 -23.52 13.24 3.41
CA ILE A 226 -23.01 13.78 4.67
C ILE A 226 -24.20 13.99 5.63
N VAL A 227 -24.01 13.64 6.90
CA VAL A 227 -24.97 13.96 7.97
C VAL A 227 -25.04 15.46 8.13
N ASN A 228 -26.26 16.05 8.09
CA ASN A 228 -26.48 17.51 8.09
C ASN A 228 -26.25 18.20 9.44
N SER A 229 -25.77 17.47 10.44
CA SER A 229 -25.47 18.02 11.78
C SER A 229 -24.14 17.47 12.28
N VAL A 230 -23.47 18.23 13.12
CA VAL A 230 -22.35 17.73 13.92
C VAL A 230 -22.90 16.78 14.99
N VAL A 231 -22.33 15.60 15.10
CA VAL A 231 -22.74 14.56 16.06
C VAL A 231 -21.78 14.57 17.25
N THR A 232 -22.29 14.69 18.46
CA THR A 232 -21.47 14.66 19.67
C THR A 232 -21.45 13.26 20.26
N VAL A 233 -20.24 12.74 20.53
CA VAL A 233 -20.03 11.49 21.25
C VAL A 233 -18.95 11.72 22.31
N GLY A 234 -19.32 11.67 23.56
CA GLY A 234 -18.43 12.02 24.67
C GLY A 234 -17.89 13.45 24.53
N ASN A 235 -16.57 13.58 24.47
CA ASN A 235 -15.89 14.88 24.33
C ASN A 235 -15.54 15.23 22.86
N ASP A 236 -16.01 14.44 21.91
CA ASP A 236 -15.69 14.62 20.50
C ASP A 236 -16.92 15.02 19.67
N LEU A 237 -16.65 15.80 18.65
CA LEU A 237 -17.60 16.26 17.64
C LEU A 237 -17.26 15.62 16.30
N TYR A 238 -18.22 14.95 15.71
CA TYR A 238 -18.05 14.22 14.46
C TYR A 238 -18.82 14.85 13.33
N ILE A 239 -18.16 15.12 12.21
CA ILE A 239 -18.78 15.35 10.91
C ILE A 239 -18.67 14.03 10.15
N VAL A 240 -19.80 13.50 9.70
CA VAL A 240 -19.90 12.12 9.22
C VAL A 240 -20.36 12.11 7.77
N LYS A 241 -19.60 11.41 6.92
CA LYS A 241 -20.02 11.02 5.57
C LYS A 241 -20.22 9.52 5.55
N VAL A 242 -21.38 9.08 5.11
CA VAL A 242 -21.66 7.65 4.90
C VAL A 242 -21.05 7.24 3.56
N LEU A 243 -20.05 6.35 3.59
CA LEU A 243 -19.43 5.86 2.36
C LEU A 243 -20.21 4.69 1.77
N GLU A 244 -20.54 3.73 2.63
CA GLU A 244 -21.27 2.50 2.22
C GLU A 244 -22.21 2.06 3.35
N LYS A 245 -23.36 1.52 2.96
CA LYS A 245 -24.25 0.70 3.79
C LYS A 245 -24.31 -0.68 3.18
N ASN A 246 -23.94 -1.67 3.94
CA ASN A 246 -23.84 -3.06 3.47
C ASN A 246 -24.83 -3.92 4.26
N ALA A 247 -25.73 -4.58 3.58
CA ALA A 247 -26.67 -5.50 4.20
C ALA A 247 -25.95 -6.79 4.66
N LYS A 248 -26.51 -7.42 5.70
CA LYS A 248 -26.20 -8.79 6.09
C LYS A 248 -26.33 -9.72 4.88
N GLY A 249 -25.50 -10.76 4.82
CA GLY A 249 -25.54 -11.78 3.78
C GLY A 249 -24.25 -11.89 2.98
N LEU A 250 -24.31 -12.68 1.92
CA LEU A 250 -23.12 -12.97 1.10
C LEU A 250 -22.61 -11.71 0.39
N ILE A 251 -21.34 -11.43 0.57
CA ILE A 251 -20.66 -10.32 -0.13
C ILE A 251 -20.52 -10.69 -1.60
N PRO A 252 -20.97 -9.87 -2.56
CA PRO A 252 -20.82 -10.16 -3.98
C PRO A 252 -19.37 -10.45 -4.36
N PHE A 253 -19.16 -11.47 -5.20
CA PHE A 253 -17.82 -11.91 -5.63
C PHE A 253 -16.97 -10.75 -6.17
N GLU A 254 -17.55 -9.89 -6.99
CA GLU A 254 -16.84 -8.73 -7.57
C GLU A 254 -16.27 -7.76 -6.51
N LYS A 255 -16.85 -7.72 -5.31
CA LYS A 255 -16.35 -6.90 -4.21
C LYS A 255 -15.12 -7.49 -3.51
N VAL A 256 -14.93 -8.80 -3.59
CA VAL A 256 -13.84 -9.53 -2.88
C VAL A 256 -12.83 -10.17 -3.83
N LYS A 257 -13.15 -10.24 -5.12
CA LYS A 257 -12.35 -10.91 -6.14
C LYS A 257 -10.87 -10.53 -6.11
N GLU A 258 -10.54 -9.24 -6.15
CA GLU A 258 -9.14 -8.80 -6.18
C GLU A 258 -8.42 -9.08 -4.84
N ALA A 259 -9.12 -9.01 -3.73
CA ALA A 259 -8.55 -9.40 -2.43
C ALA A 259 -8.22 -10.90 -2.38
N ILE A 260 -9.12 -11.74 -2.90
CA ILE A 260 -8.90 -13.19 -3.01
C ILE A 260 -7.71 -13.48 -3.95
N LYS A 261 -7.68 -12.85 -5.12
CA LYS A 261 -6.56 -13.01 -6.08
C LYS A 261 -5.22 -12.62 -5.47
N THR A 262 -5.18 -11.51 -4.74
CA THR A 262 -3.95 -11.06 -4.07
C THR A 262 -3.50 -12.05 -3.00
N GLN A 263 -4.43 -12.57 -2.19
CA GLN A 263 -4.11 -13.58 -1.19
C GLN A 263 -3.57 -14.88 -1.84
N LEU A 264 -4.27 -15.38 -2.88
CA LEU A 264 -3.84 -16.59 -3.61
C LEU A 264 -2.49 -16.38 -4.29
N ARG A 265 -2.26 -15.23 -4.90
CA ARG A 265 -0.98 -14.87 -5.53
C ARG A 265 0.16 -14.93 -4.52
N ASN A 266 -0.04 -14.37 -3.34
CA ASN A 266 0.97 -14.38 -2.29
C ASN A 266 1.27 -15.81 -1.80
N GLN A 267 0.25 -16.62 -1.57
CA GLN A 267 0.42 -18.02 -1.19
C GLN A 267 1.16 -18.82 -2.26
N LYS A 268 0.76 -18.66 -3.53
CA LYS A 268 1.40 -19.36 -4.65
C LYS A 268 2.85 -18.92 -4.84
N ARG A 269 3.14 -17.61 -4.72
CA ARG A 269 4.52 -17.09 -4.76
C ARG A 269 5.38 -17.69 -3.68
N GLN A 270 4.91 -17.75 -2.45
CA GLN A 270 5.67 -18.36 -1.35
C GLN A 270 5.97 -19.83 -1.62
N ALA A 271 4.97 -20.59 -2.09
CA ALA A 271 5.15 -22.00 -2.43
C ALA A 271 6.14 -22.21 -3.59
N GLU A 272 6.02 -21.44 -4.67
CA GLU A 272 6.93 -21.54 -5.82
C GLU A 272 8.34 -21.04 -5.47
N GLN A 273 8.47 -20.01 -4.65
CA GLN A 273 9.76 -19.54 -4.15
C GLN A 273 10.48 -20.62 -3.34
N GLN A 274 9.77 -21.30 -2.44
CA GLN A 274 10.35 -22.42 -1.66
C GLN A 274 10.82 -23.55 -2.56
N LYS A 275 10.01 -23.91 -3.58
CA LYS A 275 10.41 -24.93 -4.58
C LYS A 275 11.66 -24.51 -5.35
N PHE A 276 11.70 -23.26 -5.80
CA PHE A 276 12.84 -22.72 -6.53
C PHE A 276 14.09 -22.70 -5.67
N ILE A 277 14.03 -22.19 -4.43
CA ILE A 277 15.16 -22.19 -3.50
C ILE A 277 15.63 -23.64 -3.25
N LYS A 278 14.69 -24.56 -3.02
CA LYS A 278 15.05 -25.98 -2.85
C LYS A 278 15.78 -26.54 -4.07
N SER A 279 15.28 -26.29 -5.29
CA SER A 279 15.95 -26.77 -6.50
C SER A 279 17.37 -26.22 -6.63
N ILE A 280 17.58 -24.94 -6.32
CA ILE A 280 18.90 -24.30 -6.34
C ILE A 280 19.83 -24.90 -5.26
N THR A 281 19.32 -25.08 -4.03
CA THR A 281 20.12 -25.68 -2.94
C THR A 281 20.52 -27.10 -3.23
N ASP A 282 19.67 -27.87 -3.89
CA ASP A 282 19.96 -29.26 -4.31
C ASP A 282 20.97 -29.26 -5.48
N GLU A 283 20.79 -28.40 -6.49
CA GLU A 283 21.68 -28.28 -7.66
C GLU A 283 23.10 -27.89 -7.27
N TYR A 284 23.24 -26.89 -6.41
CA TYR A 284 24.52 -26.37 -5.95
C TYR A 284 25.05 -27.07 -4.68
N LYS A 285 24.41 -28.15 -4.22
CA LYS A 285 24.83 -29.00 -3.09
C LYS A 285 25.06 -28.25 -1.79
N LEU A 286 24.13 -27.33 -1.44
CA LEU A 286 24.24 -26.50 -0.25
C LEU A 286 23.75 -27.18 1.05
N SER A 287 23.59 -28.48 1.07
CA SER A 287 23.03 -29.24 2.21
C SER A 287 23.84 -29.12 3.51
N ASN A 288 25.12 -28.75 3.43
CA ASN A 288 26.01 -28.60 4.60
C ASN A 288 26.04 -27.16 5.18
N ILE A 289 25.23 -26.25 4.65
CA ILE A 289 25.28 -24.85 5.08
C ILE A 289 24.94 -24.69 6.59
N ASP A 290 23.95 -25.44 7.07
CA ASP A 290 23.52 -25.40 8.47
C ASP A 290 24.60 -25.94 9.42
N GLU A 291 25.40 -26.91 8.96
CA GLU A 291 26.55 -27.43 9.72
C GLU A 291 27.68 -26.41 9.76
N ALA A 292 27.96 -25.78 8.62
CA ALA A 292 29.01 -24.76 8.54
C ALA A 292 28.70 -23.55 9.46
N ILE A 293 27.43 -23.13 9.55
CA ILE A 293 27.00 -22.00 10.40
C ILE A 293 27.20 -22.30 11.89
N LYS A 294 27.01 -23.53 12.34
CA LYS A 294 27.20 -23.93 13.75
C LYS A 294 28.62 -23.70 14.26
N ASN A 295 29.60 -23.64 13.36
CA ASN A 295 31.00 -23.43 13.69
C ASN A 295 31.42 -21.95 13.69
N ILE A 296 30.52 -21.03 13.42
CA ILE A 296 30.78 -19.60 13.50
C ILE A 296 30.69 -19.20 15.00
N LYS A 297 31.81 -18.76 15.56
CA LYS A 297 31.92 -18.26 16.94
C LYS A 297 31.74 -16.73 16.97
#